data_94475610b66bf1937fa5e09a1adb024d
#
_entry.id   94475610b66bf1937fa5e09a1adb024d
#
_cell.length_a   1.000
_cell.length_b   1.000
_cell.length_c   1.000
_cell.angle_alpha   90.00
_cell.angle_beta   90.00
_cell.angle_gamma   90.00
#
_symmetry.space_group_name_H-M   'P 1'
#
loop_
_entity.id
_entity.type
_entity.pdbx_description
1 polymer ?
#
loop_
_entity_poly.entity_id
_entity_poly.type
_entity_poly.pdbx_seq_one_letter_code
_entity_poly.pdbx_strand_id
1 'polypeptide(L)'
;MTVDPVLAINQNLGIAEMMDYVGQLQDEMIEHRRDLHAHPELLYDVVRTSGKVAELLEEWGITVRRNVGKHFGMGVVGLLQGLAGNGSTLLLRADMDALPIREGNELPYKSVNDGIMHACGHDAHTAMLLGAARTLAAFRERLSGTVIFVFQPAEEGAVKSPRDGRLLSGGRDLIEDSVLEGVDYAYALHVMPELPVGTLGIHPHYAMAASSHFKVGFQGTSGHHSAPHQAVDAIQMAARYIGEINGMMANRIDPQEAAVLAFGTLQAGTAINVIAEHSELTGTFRAFTKRTVAAITNGLQRHASAIAESYGGKYKLELREGITVVNNAEAVQQVLHAALAVLGEDQVILLEQPSLAGEDFGWYLEKVPGAFAFIGCGNKEKGIVHAIHQPQFNIDEAMLVHGARILVRLAIQHNGSASGKQK
;
A
#
# COMPACT_ATOMS: atom_id res chain seq x y z
N MET A 1 32.39 -22.33 -9.35
CA MET A 1 33.45 -21.38 -8.90
C MET A 1 33.47 -21.42 -7.39
N THR A 2 34.53 -21.91 -6.79
CA THR A 2 34.67 -21.89 -5.30
C THR A 2 34.99 -20.49 -4.88
N VAL A 3 34.08 -19.89 -4.08
CA VAL A 3 34.31 -18.58 -3.45
C VAL A 3 35.51 -18.68 -2.51
N ASP A 4 36.44 -17.76 -2.57
CA ASP A 4 37.60 -17.71 -1.66
C ASP A 4 37.09 -17.63 -0.20
N PRO A 5 37.48 -18.58 0.67
CA PRO A 5 36.99 -18.61 2.06
C PRO A 5 37.29 -17.32 2.84
N VAL A 6 38.38 -16.63 2.54
CA VAL A 6 38.76 -15.36 3.21
C VAL A 6 37.84 -14.21 2.76
N LEU A 7 37.45 -14.19 1.47
CA LEU A 7 36.44 -13.23 0.96
C LEU A 7 35.07 -13.48 1.57
N ALA A 8 34.65 -14.74 1.72
CA ALA A 8 33.39 -15.11 2.35
C ALA A 8 33.35 -14.74 3.87
N ILE A 9 34.46 -14.92 4.59
CA ILE A 9 34.58 -14.54 5.99
C ILE A 9 34.53 -13.00 6.15
N ASN A 10 35.23 -12.24 5.32
CA ASN A 10 35.22 -10.78 5.36
C ASN A 10 33.86 -10.18 4.98
N GLN A 11 33.16 -10.79 4.01
CA GLN A 11 31.79 -10.38 3.67
C GLN A 11 30.82 -10.67 4.83
N ASN A 12 30.91 -11.83 5.48
CA ASN A 12 30.06 -12.17 6.61
C ASN A 12 30.31 -11.26 7.85
N LEU A 13 31.57 -10.90 8.12
CA LEU A 13 31.90 -9.94 9.19
C LEU A 13 31.33 -8.56 8.89
N GLY A 14 31.38 -8.11 7.64
CA GLY A 14 30.81 -6.83 7.22
C GLY A 14 29.27 -6.77 7.37
N ILE A 15 28.58 -7.89 7.10
CA ILE A 15 27.12 -7.97 7.25
C ILE A 15 26.73 -7.96 8.73
N ALA A 16 27.44 -8.70 9.59
CA ALA A 16 27.19 -8.69 11.04
C ALA A 16 27.32 -7.29 11.63
N GLU A 17 28.35 -6.54 11.25
CA GLU A 17 28.57 -5.17 11.68
C GLU A 17 27.40 -4.23 11.24
N MET A 18 26.89 -4.38 10.01
CA MET A 18 25.70 -3.63 9.56
C MET A 18 24.46 -4.01 10.37
N MET A 19 24.24 -5.29 10.68
CA MET A 19 23.11 -5.75 11.50
C MET A 19 23.19 -5.23 12.94
N ASP A 20 24.39 -5.17 13.52
CA ASP A 20 24.63 -4.59 14.85
C ASP A 20 24.38 -3.09 14.83
N TYR A 21 24.82 -2.38 13.79
CA TYR A 21 24.58 -0.95 13.62
C TYR A 21 23.09 -0.63 13.55
N VAL A 22 22.28 -1.40 12.78
CA VAL A 22 20.81 -1.26 12.81
C VAL A 22 20.27 -1.40 14.22
N GLY A 23 20.79 -2.36 15.00
CA GLY A 23 20.40 -2.54 16.41
C GLY A 23 20.69 -1.31 17.27
N GLN A 24 21.80 -0.62 17.05
CA GLN A 24 22.16 0.62 17.75
C GLN A 24 21.24 1.80 17.40
N LEU A 25 20.56 1.76 16.24
CA LEU A 25 19.61 2.78 15.81
C LEU A 25 18.19 2.57 16.38
N GLN A 26 17.96 1.58 17.23
CA GLN A 26 16.61 1.26 17.73
C GLN A 26 15.91 2.47 18.36
N ASP A 27 16.57 3.13 19.31
CA ASP A 27 15.98 4.26 20.03
C ASP A 27 15.67 5.43 19.07
N GLU A 28 16.54 5.68 18.11
CA GLU A 28 16.33 6.71 17.09
C GLU A 28 15.13 6.37 16.15
N MET A 29 15.02 5.11 15.72
CA MET A 29 13.85 4.69 14.94
C MET A 29 12.54 4.84 15.73
N ILE A 30 12.58 4.53 17.05
CA ILE A 30 11.44 4.76 17.96
C ILE A 30 11.11 6.25 18.07
N GLU A 31 12.11 7.12 18.21
CA GLU A 31 11.91 8.57 18.25
C GLU A 31 11.30 9.09 16.94
N HIS A 32 11.81 8.65 15.79
CA HIS A 32 11.24 9.01 14.50
C HIS A 32 9.80 8.53 14.35
N ARG A 33 9.50 7.26 14.68
CA ARG A 33 8.16 6.70 14.63
C ARG A 33 7.19 7.49 15.52
N ARG A 34 7.56 7.78 16.77
CA ARG A 34 6.71 8.49 17.73
C ARG A 34 6.47 9.95 17.34
N ASP A 35 7.47 10.60 16.77
CA ASP A 35 7.31 11.95 16.26
C ASP A 35 6.36 12.01 15.05
N LEU A 36 6.45 11.06 14.12
CA LEU A 36 5.52 10.94 13.00
C LEU A 36 4.11 10.61 13.50
N HIS A 37 3.99 9.67 14.45
CA HIS A 37 2.72 9.29 15.06
C HIS A 37 2.01 10.45 15.75
N ALA A 38 2.77 11.29 16.43
CA ALA A 38 2.23 12.49 17.10
C ALA A 38 1.76 13.57 16.13
N HIS A 39 2.27 13.59 14.90
CA HIS A 39 1.99 14.61 13.89
C HIS A 39 1.52 14.01 12.56
N PRO A 40 0.44 13.22 12.56
CA PRO A 40 -0.04 12.54 11.35
C PRO A 40 -0.61 13.54 10.34
N GLU A 41 -0.38 13.27 9.06
CA GLU A 41 -0.83 14.06 7.92
C GLU A 41 -1.60 13.18 6.93
N LEU A 42 -2.61 13.74 6.24
CA LEU A 42 -3.53 12.96 5.38
C LEU A 42 -3.11 12.97 3.91
N LEU A 43 -3.14 11.80 3.28
CA LEU A 43 -3.01 11.64 1.84
C LEU A 43 -1.79 12.41 1.26
N TYR A 44 -2.04 13.43 0.42
CA TYR A 44 -0.98 14.28 -0.15
C TYR A 44 -0.61 15.49 0.72
N ASP A 45 -1.31 15.74 1.82
CA ASP A 45 -0.97 16.82 2.75
C ASP A 45 0.07 16.35 3.79
N VAL A 46 1.23 15.92 3.30
CA VAL A 46 2.34 15.35 4.09
C VAL A 46 3.58 16.26 4.10
N VAL A 47 3.35 17.57 4.17
CA VAL A 47 4.41 18.60 4.06
C VAL A 47 5.47 18.45 5.14
N ARG A 48 5.05 18.26 6.40
CA ARG A 48 5.96 18.08 7.54
C ARG A 48 6.73 16.77 7.43
N THR A 49 6.02 15.68 7.18
CA THR A 49 6.60 14.34 7.08
C THR A 49 7.61 14.27 5.94
N SER A 50 7.26 14.72 4.74
CA SER A 50 8.16 14.74 3.59
C SER A 50 9.37 15.65 3.80
N GLY A 51 9.17 16.80 4.45
CA GLY A 51 10.26 17.72 4.82
C GLY A 51 11.27 17.05 5.76
N LYS A 52 10.79 16.45 6.85
CA LYS A 52 11.63 15.74 7.83
C LYS A 52 12.39 14.57 7.21
N VAL A 53 11.72 13.74 6.42
CA VAL A 53 12.36 12.62 5.71
C VAL A 53 13.48 13.11 4.80
N ALA A 54 13.22 14.14 4.02
CA ALA A 54 14.21 14.68 3.09
C ALA A 54 15.44 15.27 3.83
N GLU A 55 15.23 15.99 4.93
CA GLU A 55 16.31 16.54 5.77
C GLU A 55 17.21 15.45 6.36
N LEU A 56 16.63 14.38 6.90
CA LEU A 56 17.38 13.26 7.45
C LEU A 56 18.21 12.53 6.37
N LEU A 57 17.63 12.28 5.21
CA LEU A 57 18.36 11.65 4.11
C LEU A 57 19.54 12.52 3.62
N GLU A 58 19.35 13.84 3.52
CA GLU A 58 20.38 14.80 3.15
C GLU A 58 21.51 14.85 4.19
N GLU A 59 21.15 14.84 5.50
CA GLU A 59 22.12 14.81 6.60
C GLU A 59 23.04 13.58 6.53
N TRP A 60 22.50 12.44 6.10
CA TRP A 60 23.27 11.19 5.95
C TRP A 60 24.01 11.10 4.60
N GLY A 61 24.03 12.16 3.80
CA GLY A 61 24.74 12.22 2.53
C GLY A 61 24.09 11.42 1.40
N ILE A 62 22.80 11.14 1.50
CA ILE A 62 22.01 10.53 0.44
C ILE A 62 21.55 11.64 -0.52
N THR A 63 21.64 11.41 -1.83
CA THR A 63 21.14 12.36 -2.82
C THR A 63 19.62 12.36 -2.82
N VAL A 64 18.97 13.50 -2.57
CA VAL A 64 17.51 13.59 -2.41
C VAL A 64 16.86 14.32 -3.58
N ARG A 65 15.79 13.74 -4.11
CA ARG A 65 14.80 14.42 -4.93
C ARG A 65 13.59 14.71 -4.06
N ARG A 66 13.34 15.98 -3.80
CA ARG A 66 12.14 16.48 -3.10
C ARG A 66 11.02 16.74 -4.11
N ASN A 67 9.80 16.79 -3.62
CA ASN A 67 8.62 17.12 -4.42
C ASN A 67 8.42 16.15 -5.60
N VAL A 68 8.66 14.87 -5.38
CA VAL A 68 8.44 13.82 -6.38
C VAL A 68 6.96 13.50 -6.49
N GLY A 69 6.50 13.32 -7.71
CA GLY A 69 5.11 13.12 -8.07
C GLY A 69 4.69 14.15 -9.14
N LYS A 70 4.29 13.64 -10.29
CA LYS A 70 3.98 14.46 -11.48
C LYS A 70 2.82 15.43 -11.26
N HIS A 71 1.87 15.07 -10.40
CA HIS A 71 0.63 15.81 -10.21
C HIS A 71 0.60 16.60 -8.90
N PHE A 72 1.16 16.03 -7.82
CA PHE A 72 1.07 16.61 -6.48
C PHE A 72 2.42 17.01 -5.90
N GLY A 73 3.49 16.31 -6.23
CA GLY A 73 4.85 16.70 -5.83
C GLY A 73 5.13 16.59 -4.33
N MET A 74 4.58 15.57 -3.65
CA MET A 74 4.74 15.39 -2.20
C MET A 74 5.60 14.19 -1.80
N GLY A 75 6.03 13.36 -2.76
CA GLY A 75 6.95 12.26 -2.51
C GLY A 75 8.39 12.71 -2.29
N VAL A 76 9.16 11.86 -1.60
CA VAL A 76 10.59 12.04 -1.39
C VAL A 76 11.32 10.80 -1.90
N VAL A 77 12.38 11.00 -2.67
CA VAL A 77 13.20 9.92 -3.20
C VAL A 77 14.67 10.17 -2.85
N GLY A 78 15.23 9.24 -2.05
CA GLY A 78 16.66 9.18 -1.76
C GLY A 78 17.37 8.23 -2.71
N LEU A 79 18.50 8.63 -3.28
CA LEU A 79 19.36 7.82 -4.12
C LEU A 79 20.72 7.62 -3.47
N LEU A 80 21.04 6.37 -3.17
CA LEU A 80 22.32 5.95 -2.60
C LEU A 80 23.05 5.05 -3.58
N GLN A 81 24.07 5.57 -4.23
CA GLN A 81 24.96 4.75 -5.05
C GLN A 81 26.06 4.16 -4.18
N GLY A 82 26.21 2.83 -4.19
CA GLY A 82 27.31 2.14 -3.54
C GLY A 82 28.67 2.43 -4.19
N LEU A 83 29.75 2.28 -3.43
CA LEU A 83 31.12 2.54 -3.86
C LEU A 83 31.93 1.25 -4.12
N ALA A 84 31.37 0.08 -3.81
CA ALA A 84 32.05 -1.22 -4.02
C ALA A 84 31.98 -1.74 -5.47
N GLY A 85 31.33 -1.03 -6.37
CA GLY A 85 31.24 -1.37 -7.78
C GLY A 85 29.83 -1.38 -8.35
N ASN A 86 29.69 -1.89 -9.57
CA ASN A 86 28.41 -2.02 -10.25
C ASN A 86 27.57 -3.13 -9.63
N GLY A 87 26.25 -2.96 -9.64
CA GLY A 87 25.27 -3.94 -9.14
C GLY A 87 23.86 -3.55 -9.60
N SER A 88 22.87 -4.24 -9.08
CA SER A 88 21.45 -3.95 -9.35
C SER A 88 21.00 -2.64 -8.73
N THR A 89 19.93 -2.06 -9.29
CA THR A 89 19.22 -0.94 -8.70
C THR A 89 18.01 -1.46 -7.96
N LEU A 90 18.00 -1.31 -6.65
CA LEU A 90 16.95 -1.74 -5.74
C LEU A 90 16.12 -0.55 -5.28
N LEU A 91 14.80 -0.68 -5.35
CA LEU A 91 13.86 0.28 -4.77
C LEU A 91 13.26 -0.29 -3.48
N LEU A 92 13.34 0.47 -2.38
CA LEU A 92 12.68 0.22 -1.11
C LEU A 92 11.65 1.31 -0.86
N ARG A 93 10.39 0.94 -0.56
CA ARG A 93 9.29 1.90 -0.39
C ARG A 93 8.73 1.86 1.03
N ALA A 94 8.43 3.05 1.56
CA ALA A 94 7.52 3.26 2.69
C ALA A 94 6.48 4.31 2.31
N ASP A 95 5.26 4.14 2.80
CA ASP A 95 4.20 5.13 2.77
C ASP A 95 4.32 6.11 3.94
N MET A 96 3.69 7.30 3.82
CA MET A 96 3.84 8.38 4.80
C MET A 96 2.51 8.92 5.34
N ASP A 97 1.40 8.65 4.68
CA ASP A 97 0.11 9.25 5.01
C ASP A 97 -0.61 8.53 6.16
N ALA A 98 -1.53 9.25 6.79
CA ALA A 98 -2.34 8.80 7.91
C ALA A 98 -3.83 8.76 7.54
N LEU A 99 -4.66 8.34 8.49
CA LEU A 99 -6.10 8.15 8.33
C LEU A 99 -6.92 9.16 9.13
N PRO A 100 -8.13 9.53 8.65
CA PRO A 100 -9.06 10.40 9.38
C PRO A 100 -9.78 9.60 10.49
N ILE A 101 -9.00 9.15 11.47
CA ILE A 101 -9.45 8.36 12.62
C ILE A 101 -9.04 9.09 13.89
N ARG A 102 -9.99 9.26 14.83
CA ARG A 102 -9.68 9.80 16.15
C ARG A 102 -9.01 8.74 16.99
N GLU A 103 -7.78 9.00 17.41
CA GLU A 103 -7.01 8.06 18.24
C GLU A 103 -7.63 7.86 19.62
N GLY A 104 -7.83 6.59 19.96
CA GLY A 104 -8.38 6.15 21.25
C GLY A 104 -7.35 5.76 22.29
N ASN A 105 -6.06 5.76 21.95
CA ASN A 105 -4.98 5.42 22.87
C ASN A 105 -4.64 6.56 23.83
N GLU A 106 -4.13 6.20 25.02
CA GLU A 106 -3.56 7.14 26.00
C GLU A 106 -2.02 6.93 26.01
N LEU A 107 -1.34 7.41 24.96
CA LEU A 107 0.09 7.28 24.77
C LEU A 107 0.78 8.65 24.92
N PRO A 108 2.04 8.70 25.41
CA PRO A 108 2.79 9.95 25.51
C PRO A 108 3.02 10.65 24.16
N TYR A 109 2.95 9.90 23.08
CA TYR A 109 3.12 10.34 21.69
C TYR A 109 1.82 10.25 20.87
N LYS A 110 0.66 10.23 21.54
CA LYS A 110 -0.65 10.30 20.91
C LYS A 110 -0.71 11.46 19.91
N SER A 111 -1.46 11.27 18.83
CA SER A 111 -1.69 12.31 17.82
C SER A 111 -2.13 13.64 18.45
N VAL A 112 -1.45 14.71 18.10
CA VAL A 112 -1.84 16.10 18.46
C VAL A 112 -2.84 16.67 17.45
N ASN A 113 -3.06 16.02 16.32
CA ASN A 113 -4.01 16.39 15.28
C ASN A 113 -5.33 15.66 15.52
N ASP A 114 -6.30 16.33 16.20
CA ASP A 114 -7.59 15.69 16.52
C ASP A 114 -8.29 15.14 15.27
N GLY A 115 -8.74 13.89 15.35
CA GLY A 115 -9.41 13.20 14.25
C GLY A 115 -8.48 12.59 13.19
N ILE A 116 -7.15 12.64 13.37
CA ILE A 116 -6.19 12.06 12.46
C ILE A 116 -5.23 11.14 13.24
N MET A 117 -4.92 9.95 12.72
CA MET A 117 -4.06 8.96 13.37
C MET A 117 -3.32 8.11 12.35
N HIS A 118 -2.07 7.76 12.63
CA HIS A 118 -1.38 6.66 11.95
C HIS A 118 -1.95 5.31 12.41
N ALA A 119 -3.13 4.96 11.91
CA ALA A 119 -3.82 3.72 12.27
C ALA A 119 -3.54 2.55 11.30
N CYS A 120 -2.64 2.75 10.33
CA CYS A 120 -2.15 1.71 9.42
C CYS A 120 -0.64 1.41 9.58
N GLY A 121 0.06 2.18 10.43
CA GLY A 121 1.48 1.94 10.73
C GLY A 121 2.47 2.55 9.74
N HIS A 122 2.06 3.50 8.92
CA HIS A 122 2.93 4.17 7.95
C HIS A 122 4.04 5.00 8.63
N ASP A 123 3.83 5.44 9.86
CA ASP A 123 4.86 6.00 10.76
C ASP A 123 5.98 4.99 11.03
N ALA A 124 5.62 3.72 11.25
CA ALA A 124 6.59 2.64 11.45
C ALA A 124 7.29 2.24 10.13
N HIS A 125 6.56 2.19 9.02
CA HIS A 125 7.16 1.91 7.71
C HIS A 125 8.21 2.96 7.35
N THR A 126 7.88 4.24 7.53
CA THR A 126 8.80 5.36 7.33
C THR A 126 10.01 5.26 8.27
N ALA A 127 9.81 4.98 9.56
CA ALA A 127 10.91 4.85 10.53
C ALA A 127 11.85 3.68 10.21
N MET A 128 11.30 2.51 9.81
CA MET A 128 12.11 1.36 9.37
C MET A 128 12.96 1.69 8.15
N LEU A 129 12.37 2.35 7.15
CA LEU A 129 13.08 2.71 5.93
C LEU A 129 14.16 3.77 6.20
N LEU A 130 13.92 4.72 7.10
CA LEU A 130 14.93 5.68 7.57
C LEU A 130 16.09 4.96 8.27
N GLY A 131 15.83 4.01 9.17
CA GLY A 131 16.86 3.20 9.82
C GLY A 131 17.72 2.39 8.82
N ALA A 132 17.05 1.81 7.81
CA ALA A 132 17.74 1.13 6.72
C ALA A 132 18.59 2.10 5.87
N ALA A 133 18.05 3.26 5.52
CA ALA A 133 18.75 4.27 4.72
C ALA A 133 20.00 4.79 5.44
N ARG A 134 19.90 5.12 6.73
CA ARG A 134 21.04 5.55 7.55
C ARG A 134 22.13 4.50 7.64
N THR A 135 21.73 3.23 7.85
CA THR A 135 22.69 2.12 7.90
C THR A 135 23.40 1.96 6.56
N LEU A 136 22.66 1.89 5.45
CA LEU A 136 23.25 1.72 4.12
C LEU A 136 24.14 2.90 3.73
N ALA A 137 23.81 4.12 4.14
CA ALA A 137 24.65 5.29 3.94
C ALA A 137 25.98 5.20 4.73
N ALA A 138 25.92 4.77 6.00
CA ALA A 138 27.11 4.59 6.84
C ALA A 138 28.08 3.52 6.29
N PHE A 139 27.56 2.53 5.58
CA PHE A 139 28.34 1.44 4.98
C PHE A 139 28.46 1.51 3.46
N ARG A 140 28.25 2.68 2.88
CA ARG A 140 28.22 2.94 1.43
C ARG A 140 29.43 2.37 0.68
N GLU A 141 30.60 2.37 1.30
CA GLU A 141 31.85 1.83 0.74
C GLU A 141 31.81 0.33 0.45
N ARG A 142 30.89 -0.39 1.11
CA ARG A 142 30.71 -1.85 1.01
C ARG A 142 29.53 -2.25 0.13
N LEU A 143 28.79 -1.27 -0.40
CA LEU A 143 27.63 -1.51 -1.25
C LEU A 143 28.02 -1.42 -2.72
N SER A 144 27.54 -2.36 -3.53
CA SER A 144 27.56 -2.28 -4.98
C SER A 144 26.19 -1.86 -5.51
N GLY A 145 26.13 -1.31 -6.73
CA GLY A 145 24.85 -0.90 -7.34
C GLY A 145 24.23 0.31 -6.67
N THR A 146 22.90 0.40 -6.72
CA THR A 146 22.17 1.59 -6.25
C THR A 146 20.96 1.17 -5.40
N VAL A 147 20.72 1.89 -4.31
CA VAL A 147 19.48 1.77 -3.52
C VAL A 147 18.69 3.06 -3.65
N ILE A 148 17.42 2.93 -4.03
CA ILE A 148 16.46 4.03 -4.13
C ILE A 148 15.48 3.88 -2.97
N PHE A 149 15.43 4.87 -2.08
CA PHE A 149 14.49 4.96 -0.99
C PHE A 149 13.32 5.82 -1.42
N VAL A 150 12.11 5.25 -1.46
CA VAL A 150 10.89 5.95 -1.85
C VAL A 150 10.01 6.14 -0.63
N PHE A 151 9.73 7.40 -0.29
CA PHE A 151 8.77 7.76 0.73
C PHE A 151 7.55 8.34 0.02
N GLN A 152 6.46 7.57 0.06
CA GLN A 152 5.28 7.78 -0.77
C GLN A 152 4.15 8.41 0.03
N PRO A 153 3.50 9.50 -0.45
CA PRO A 153 2.25 10.03 0.09
C PRO A 153 1.05 9.22 -0.43
N ALA A 154 -0.14 9.45 0.14
CA ALA A 154 -1.45 9.08 -0.38
C ALA A 154 -1.58 7.60 -0.83
N GLU A 155 -1.17 6.66 0.03
CA GLU A 155 -1.46 5.24 -0.16
C GLU A 155 -2.94 4.96 0.14
N GLU A 156 -3.47 5.49 1.25
CA GLU A 156 -4.81 5.24 1.81
C GLU A 156 -5.94 5.73 0.90
N GLY A 157 -5.64 6.51 -0.13
CA GLY A 157 -6.67 7.04 -0.99
C GLY A 157 -6.17 7.65 -2.28
N ALA A 158 -7.13 7.99 -3.16
CA ALA A 158 -6.85 8.72 -4.38
C ALA A 158 -7.51 10.10 -4.35
N VAL A 159 -6.76 11.09 -4.80
CA VAL A 159 -7.19 12.49 -4.88
C VAL A 159 -7.32 12.90 -6.35
N LYS A 160 -8.25 13.80 -6.65
CA LYS A 160 -8.38 14.35 -8.01
C LYS A 160 -7.16 15.20 -8.32
N SER A 161 -6.46 14.82 -9.38
CA SER A 161 -5.33 15.58 -9.90
C SER A 161 -5.75 16.99 -10.28
N PRO A 162 -5.01 18.01 -9.85
CA PRO A 162 -5.25 19.39 -10.26
C PRO A 162 -4.91 19.63 -11.73
N ARG A 163 -4.17 18.73 -12.40
CA ARG A 163 -3.72 18.87 -13.79
C ARG A 163 -4.73 18.35 -14.80
N ASP A 164 -5.39 17.21 -14.51
CA ASP A 164 -6.23 16.52 -15.50
C ASP A 164 -7.52 15.92 -14.90
N GLY A 165 -7.75 16.09 -13.60
CA GLY A 165 -8.95 15.63 -12.90
C GLY A 165 -9.02 14.12 -12.65
N ARG A 166 -8.01 13.31 -13.04
CA ARG A 166 -7.95 11.88 -12.74
C ARG A 166 -7.79 11.64 -11.23
N LEU A 167 -8.35 10.55 -10.74
CA LEU A 167 -8.11 10.09 -9.37
C LEU A 167 -6.77 9.33 -9.34
N LEU A 168 -5.82 9.81 -8.55
CA LEU A 168 -4.49 9.25 -8.42
C LEU A 168 -4.15 8.98 -6.95
N SER A 169 -3.65 7.78 -6.67
CA SER A 169 -2.94 7.45 -5.44
C SER A 169 -1.46 7.83 -5.56
N GLY A 170 -0.75 7.85 -4.46
CA GLY A 170 0.65 8.24 -4.42
C GLY A 170 1.55 7.37 -5.30
N GLY A 171 1.37 6.05 -5.28
CA GLY A 171 2.16 5.15 -6.11
C GLY A 171 2.02 5.45 -7.60
N ARG A 172 0.80 5.72 -8.09
CA ARG A 172 0.60 6.10 -9.49
C ARG A 172 1.23 7.45 -9.83
N ASP A 173 1.11 8.41 -8.94
CA ASP A 173 1.67 9.75 -9.14
C ASP A 173 3.20 9.73 -9.23
N LEU A 174 3.86 8.96 -8.36
CA LEU A 174 5.30 8.81 -8.35
C LEU A 174 5.81 8.03 -9.58
N ILE A 175 5.09 7.00 -10.01
CA ILE A 175 5.45 6.23 -11.21
C ILE A 175 5.36 7.10 -12.47
N GLU A 176 4.35 7.97 -12.56
CA GLU A 176 4.24 8.94 -13.66
C GLU A 176 5.35 10.00 -13.64
N ASP A 177 6.06 10.16 -12.51
CA ASP A 177 7.27 10.99 -12.35
C ASP A 177 8.57 10.18 -12.46
N SER A 178 8.52 9.03 -13.12
CA SER A 178 9.68 8.20 -13.48
C SER A 178 10.46 7.60 -12.31
N VAL A 179 9.81 7.37 -11.16
CA VAL A 179 10.49 6.80 -9.97
C VAL A 179 11.05 5.39 -10.22
N LEU A 180 10.53 4.68 -11.21
CA LEU A 180 10.95 3.32 -11.59
C LEU A 180 12.01 3.26 -12.70
N GLU A 181 12.51 4.40 -13.17
CA GLU A 181 13.52 4.40 -14.22
C GLU A 181 14.83 3.75 -13.75
N GLY A 182 15.23 2.70 -14.45
CA GLY A 182 16.44 1.94 -14.13
C GLY A 182 16.34 1.00 -12.92
N VAL A 183 15.16 0.84 -12.31
CA VAL A 183 14.94 -0.06 -11.17
C VAL A 183 14.88 -1.51 -11.66
N ASP A 184 15.64 -2.39 -11.02
CA ASP A 184 15.64 -3.83 -11.30
C ASP A 184 14.63 -4.58 -10.41
N TYR A 185 14.52 -4.21 -9.12
CA TYR A 185 13.59 -4.82 -8.15
C TYR A 185 13.01 -3.78 -7.21
N ALA A 186 11.76 -4.00 -6.75
CA ALA A 186 11.09 -3.15 -5.77
C ALA A 186 10.55 -3.96 -4.59
N TYR A 187 10.74 -3.46 -3.34
CA TYR A 187 10.26 -4.11 -2.13
C TYR A 187 9.59 -3.13 -1.20
N ALA A 188 8.56 -3.62 -0.49
CA ALA A 188 7.93 -2.91 0.62
C ALA A 188 7.56 -3.89 1.74
N LEU A 189 7.57 -3.40 2.98
CA LEU A 189 7.09 -4.10 4.17
C LEU A 189 5.88 -3.36 4.74
N HIS A 190 4.87 -4.10 5.19
CA HIS A 190 3.72 -3.54 5.90
C HIS A 190 3.56 -4.21 7.26
N VAL A 191 3.17 -3.46 8.28
CA VAL A 191 2.88 -4.01 9.60
C VAL A 191 1.64 -4.92 9.56
N MET A 192 1.66 -5.99 10.34
CA MET A 192 0.53 -6.91 10.48
C MET A 192 0.33 -7.24 11.98
N PRO A 193 -0.66 -6.64 12.65
CA PRO A 193 -0.88 -6.86 14.08
C PRO A 193 -1.37 -8.27 14.43
N GLU A 194 -1.89 -9.02 13.48
CA GLU A 194 -2.25 -10.43 13.65
C GLU A 194 -1.01 -11.34 13.80
N LEU A 195 0.14 -10.90 13.32
CA LEU A 195 1.42 -11.58 13.49
C LEU A 195 2.16 -11.05 14.70
N PRO A 196 2.76 -11.94 15.52
CA PRO A 196 3.58 -11.52 16.65
C PRO A 196 4.80 -10.70 16.21
N VAL A 197 5.22 -9.76 17.06
CA VAL A 197 6.51 -9.07 16.90
C VAL A 197 7.65 -10.09 16.77
N GLY A 198 8.60 -9.82 15.88
CA GLY A 198 9.71 -10.73 15.59
C GLY A 198 9.39 -11.78 14.52
N THR A 199 8.22 -11.71 13.86
CA THR A 199 7.87 -12.59 12.74
C THR A 199 7.74 -11.82 11.42
N LEU A 200 7.86 -12.53 10.29
CA LEU A 200 7.54 -12.02 8.96
C LEU A 200 6.59 -12.99 8.26
N GLY A 201 5.51 -12.47 7.68
CA GLY A 201 4.59 -13.21 6.83
C GLY A 201 4.72 -12.79 5.37
N ILE A 202 4.73 -13.76 4.44
CA ILE A 202 4.70 -13.50 3.01
C ILE A 202 3.81 -14.50 2.29
N HIS A 203 2.96 -14.02 1.39
CA HIS A 203 2.24 -14.90 0.47
C HIS A 203 3.05 -15.06 -0.82
N PRO A 204 3.20 -16.29 -1.34
CA PRO A 204 4.12 -16.55 -2.45
C PRO A 204 3.70 -15.92 -3.79
N HIS A 205 2.44 -15.50 -3.93
CA HIS A 205 1.92 -14.95 -5.18
C HIS A 205 1.12 -13.67 -4.95
N TYR A 206 -0.08 -13.74 -4.38
CA TYR A 206 -0.90 -12.56 -4.11
C TYR A 206 -0.66 -12.05 -2.69
N ALA A 207 -0.15 -10.83 -2.51
CA ALA A 207 -0.08 -10.24 -1.18
C ALA A 207 -1.42 -9.60 -0.78
N MET A 208 -1.97 -8.74 -1.65
CA MET A 208 -3.21 -8.01 -1.37
C MET A 208 -4.09 -7.91 -2.61
N ALA A 209 -5.42 -7.76 -2.41
CA ALA A 209 -6.41 -7.69 -3.48
C ALA A 209 -6.43 -6.32 -4.18
N ALA A 210 -6.93 -6.29 -5.41
CA ALA A 210 -7.38 -5.06 -6.06
C ALA A 210 -8.59 -4.49 -5.30
N SER A 211 -8.38 -3.38 -4.59
CA SER A 211 -9.41 -2.65 -3.85
C SER A 211 -10.05 -1.60 -4.76
N SER A 212 -11.22 -1.93 -5.30
CA SER A 212 -11.91 -1.08 -6.26
C SER A 212 -13.17 -0.46 -5.66
N HIS A 213 -13.49 0.75 -6.10
CA HIS A 213 -14.64 1.50 -5.64
C HIS A 213 -15.51 1.90 -6.81
N PHE A 214 -16.83 1.89 -6.61
CA PHE A 214 -17.77 2.35 -7.62
C PHE A 214 -18.84 3.25 -7.02
N LYS A 215 -19.34 4.15 -7.87
CA LYS A 215 -20.48 5.00 -7.62
C LYS A 215 -21.37 4.97 -8.84
N VAL A 216 -22.62 4.57 -8.67
CA VAL A 216 -23.60 4.57 -9.74
C VAL A 216 -24.78 5.46 -9.39
N GLY A 217 -25.08 6.39 -10.27
CA GLY A 217 -26.26 7.24 -10.18
C GLY A 217 -27.27 6.89 -11.26
N PHE A 218 -28.56 6.81 -10.89
CA PHE A 218 -29.66 6.72 -11.85
C PHE A 218 -30.44 8.02 -11.84
N GLN A 219 -30.83 8.45 -13.04
CA GLN A 219 -31.67 9.62 -13.26
C GLN A 219 -32.94 9.19 -14.01
N GLY A 220 -34.07 9.42 -13.41
CA GLY A 220 -35.38 9.28 -13.98
C GLY A 220 -36.07 10.61 -14.20
N THR A 221 -37.38 10.63 -13.97
CA THR A 221 -38.21 11.84 -13.94
C THR A 221 -39.17 11.76 -12.78
N SER A 222 -39.28 12.88 -12.00
CA SER A 222 -40.22 12.95 -10.89
C SER A 222 -41.65 13.00 -11.35
N GLY A 223 -42.57 12.60 -10.47
CA GLY A 223 -44.01 12.63 -10.72
C GLY A 223 -44.81 12.44 -9.43
N HIS A 224 -46.10 12.72 -9.53
CA HIS A 224 -47.00 12.43 -8.41
C HIS A 224 -47.17 10.93 -8.25
N HIS A 225 -47.07 10.43 -7.05
CA HIS A 225 -47.05 8.99 -6.77
C HIS A 225 -48.36 8.25 -7.20
N SER A 226 -49.51 8.97 -7.36
CA SER A 226 -50.76 8.39 -7.88
C SER A 226 -50.75 8.20 -9.41
N ALA A 227 -49.75 8.77 -10.14
CA ALA A 227 -49.60 8.67 -11.59
C ALA A 227 -48.20 8.13 -11.98
N PRO A 228 -47.80 6.94 -11.51
CA PRO A 228 -46.44 6.42 -11.75
C PRO A 228 -46.12 6.18 -13.23
N HIS A 229 -47.12 5.99 -14.06
CA HIS A 229 -46.97 5.82 -15.52
C HIS A 229 -46.49 7.10 -16.26
N GLN A 230 -46.48 8.25 -15.59
CA GLN A 230 -45.99 9.53 -16.12
C GLN A 230 -44.61 9.89 -15.63
N ALA A 231 -43.97 9.01 -14.86
CA ALA A 231 -42.67 9.23 -14.25
C ALA A 231 -41.71 8.06 -14.55
N VAL A 232 -40.41 8.27 -14.24
CA VAL A 232 -39.39 7.22 -14.30
C VAL A 232 -38.73 7.15 -12.92
N ASP A 233 -38.95 6.04 -12.24
CA ASP A 233 -38.62 5.87 -10.83
C ASP A 233 -37.16 5.44 -10.62
N ALA A 234 -36.31 6.32 -10.11
CA ALA A 234 -34.91 6.05 -9.80
C ALA A 234 -34.73 5.07 -8.63
N ILE A 235 -35.70 4.98 -7.69
CA ILE A 235 -35.65 3.99 -6.60
C ILE A 235 -35.80 2.59 -7.18
N GLN A 236 -36.72 2.39 -8.12
CA GLN A 236 -36.90 1.09 -8.76
C GLN A 236 -35.67 0.65 -9.55
N MET A 237 -35.03 1.59 -10.26
CA MET A 237 -33.76 1.30 -10.95
C MET A 237 -32.66 0.88 -9.99
N ALA A 238 -32.49 1.60 -8.86
CA ALA A 238 -31.47 1.28 -7.84
C ALA A 238 -31.72 -0.07 -7.18
N ALA A 239 -32.97 -0.36 -6.78
CA ALA A 239 -33.34 -1.62 -6.14
C ALA A 239 -33.06 -2.82 -7.07
N ARG A 240 -33.44 -2.70 -8.36
CA ARG A 240 -33.15 -3.72 -9.37
C ARG A 240 -31.66 -3.90 -9.59
N TYR A 241 -30.89 -2.82 -9.65
CA TYR A 241 -29.44 -2.87 -9.83
C TYR A 241 -28.74 -3.67 -8.74
N ILE A 242 -29.10 -3.50 -7.47
CA ILE A 242 -28.54 -4.29 -6.35
C ILE A 242 -28.82 -5.79 -6.57
N GLY A 243 -30.05 -6.15 -6.92
CA GLY A 243 -30.42 -7.55 -7.17
C GLY A 243 -29.66 -8.18 -8.34
N GLU A 244 -29.57 -7.46 -9.46
CA GLU A 244 -28.88 -7.92 -10.67
C GLU A 244 -27.35 -8.06 -10.43
N ILE A 245 -26.72 -7.13 -9.70
CA ILE A 245 -25.29 -7.21 -9.39
C ILE A 245 -25.01 -8.39 -8.44
N ASN A 246 -25.82 -8.60 -7.41
CA ASN A 246 -25.67 -9.76 -6.54
C ASN A 246 -25.85 -11.07 -7.32
N GLY A 247 -26.84 -11.14 -8.22
CA GLY A 247 -27.03 -12.25 -9.13
C GLY A 247 -25.86 -12.49 -10.08
N MET A 248 -25.27 -11.41 -10.59
CA MET A 248 -24.06 -11.47 -11.41
C MET A 248 -22.87 -12.03 -10.62
N MET A 249 -22.61 -11.53 -9.42
CA MET A 249 -21.54 -12.05 -8.55
C MET A 249 -21.67 -13.54 -8.33
N ALA A 250 -22.89 -14.01 -8.00
CA ALA A 250 -23.15 -15.43 -7.72
C ALA A 250 -23.04 -16.35 -8.97
N ASN A 251 -23.33 -15.84 -10.18
CA ASN A 251 -23.51 -16.69 -11.36
C ASN A 251 -22.47 -16.46 -12.47
N ARG A 252 -21.65 -15.40 -12.40
CA ARG A 252 -20.68 -15.01 -13.44
C ARG A 252 -19.24 -14.95 -12.96
N ILE A 253 -19.03 -14.86 -11.66
CA ILE A 253 -17.69 -14.95 -11.09
C ILE A 253 -17.43 -16.42 -10.77
N ASP A 254 -16.24 -16.90 -11.12
CA ASP A 254 -15.81 -18.26 -10.84
C ASP A 254 -15.82 -18.49 -9.32
N PRO A 255 -16.53 -19.49 -8.80
CA PRO A 255 -16.60 -19.75 -7.36
C PRO A 255 -15.25 -20.17 -6.74
N GLN A 256 -14.25 -20.51 -7.55
CA GLN A 256 -12.87 -20.77 -7.09
C GLN A 256 -12.03 -19.50 -6.98
N GLU A 257 -12.49 -18.37 -7.53
CA GLU A 257 -11.82 -17.08 -7.37
C GLU A 257 -12.38 -16.31 -6.19
N ALA A 258 -11.51 -15.96 -5.25
CA ALA A 258 -11.90 -15.10 -4.13
C ALA A 258 -12.23 -13.69 -4.65
N ALA A 259 -13.51 -13.34 -4.57
CA ALA A 259 -14.00 -12.01 -4.92
C ALA A 259 -15.16 -11.62 -4.02
N VAL A 260 -15.21 -10.35 -3.64
CA VAL A 260 -16.30 -9.80 -2.83
C VAL A 260 -16.75 -8.46 -3.40
N LEU A 261 -18.07 -8.21 -3.40
CA LEU A 261 -18.67 -6.93 -3.72
C LEU A 261 -19.69 -6.56 -2.65
N ALA A 262 -19.65 -5.33 -2.16
CA ALA A 262 -20.60 -4.81 -1.20
C ALA A 262 -21.04 -3.40 -1.57
N PHE A 263 -22.36 -3.13 -1.44
CA PHE A 263 -22.89 -1.78 -1.48
C PHE A 263 -22.75 -1.13 -0.10
N GLY A 264 -22.18 0.06 -0.05
CA GLY A 264 -21.97 0.80 1.19
C GLY A 264 -23.10 1.79 1.49
N THR A 265 -23.60 2.48 0.45
CA THR A 265 -24.68 3.47 0.60
C THR A 265 -25.71 3.36 -0.51
N LEU A 266 -26.94 3.73 -0.18
CA LEU A 266 -28.03 4.03 -1.14
C LEU A 266 -28.76 5.28 -0.68
N GLN A 267 -28.80 6.31 -1.51
CA GLN A 267 -29.54 7.55 -1.27
C GLN A 267 -30.53 7.76 -2.41
N ALA A 268 -31.82 7.93 -2.09
CA ALA A 268 -32.85 8.11 -3.10
C ALA A 268 -34.11 8.75 -2.51
N GLY A 269 -34.85 9.54 -3.34
CA GLY A 269 -36.11 10.14 -2.99
C GLY A 269 -35.99 11.32 -2.03
N THR A 270 -37.06 12.14 -2.00
CA THR A 270 -37.10 13.35 -1.16
C THR A 270 -38.40 13.48 -0.37
N ALA A 271 -39.49 12.85 -0.83
CA ALA A 271 -40.78 12.90 -0.18
C ALA A 271 -41.61 11.65 -0.47
N ILE A 272 -42.49 11.27 0.48
CA ILE A 272 -43.27 10.03 0.42
C ILE A 272 -44.27 9.95 -0.75
N ASN A 273 -44.68 11.10 -1.28
CA ASN A 273 -45.70 11.19 -2.33
C ASN A 273 -45.13 11.69 -3.68
N VAL A 274 -43.81 11.63 -3.85
CA VAL A 274 -43.09 12.03 -5.08
C VAL A 274 -42.28 10.85 -5.57
N ILE A 275 -42.45 10.48 -6.84
CA ILE A 275 -41.60 9.50 -7.52
C ILE A 275 -40.18 10.08 -7.60
N ALA A 276 -39.19 9.28 -7.17
CA ALA A 276 -37.82 9.74 -7.11
C ALA A 276 -37.19 9.93 -8.51
N GLU A 277 -36.67 11.13 -8.76
CA GLU A 277 -35.93 11.44 -9.99
C GLU A 277 -34.48 10.95 -9.93
N HIS A 278 -33.89 10.93 -8.74
CA HIS A 278 -32.48 10.57 -8.55
C HIS A 278 -32.31 9.47 -7.51
N SER A 279 -31.36 8.58 -7.79
CA SER A 279 -30.79 7.67 -6.81
C SER A 279 -29.28 7.56 -7.02
N GLU A 280 -28.56 7.32 -5.93
CA GLU A 280 -27.12 7.14 -5.92
C GLU A 280 -26.74 5.97 -5.01
N LEU A 281 -25.91 5.07 -5.53
CA LEU A 281 -25.34 3.96 -4.78
C LEU A 281 -23.81 4.06 -4.82
N THR A 282 -23.17 3.75 -3.69
CA THR A 282 -21.73 3.55 -3.63
C THR A 282 -21.43 2.15 -3.14
N GLY A 283 -20.30 1.63 -3.57
CA GLY A 283 -19.86 0.31 -3.14
C GLY A 283 -18.40 0.06 -3.45
N THR A 284 -17.93 -1.10 -3.00
CA THR A 284 -16.57 -1.55 -3.23
C THR A 284 -16.56 -3.00 -3.67
N PHE A 285 -15.53 -3.39 -4.42
CA PHE A 285 -15.27 -4.81 -4.68
C PHE A 285 -13.78 -5.11 -4.55
N ARG A 286 -13.49 -6.37 -4.27
CA ARG A 286 -12.16 -6.93 -4.11
C ARG A 286 -12.02 -8.16 -5.00
N ALA A 287 -10.90 -8.29 -5.69
CA ALA A 287 -10.56 -9.48 -6.46
C ALA A 287 -9.04 -9.55 -6.66
N PHE A 288 -8.53 -10.74 -6.96
CA PHE A 288 -7.09 -10.95 -7.13
C PHE A 288 -6.64 -11.01 -8.59
N THR A 289 -7.50 -11.40 -9.51
CA THR A 289 -7.10 -11.52 -10.92
C THR A 289 -7.63 -10.37 -11.77
N LYS A 290 -6.83 -9.92 -12.74
CA LYS A 290 -7.25 -8.91 -13.72
C LYS A 290 -8.53 -9.35 -14.46
N ARG A 291 -8.69 -10.66 -14.71
CA ARG A 291 -9.90 -11.24 -15.34
C ARG A 291 -11.13 -10.98 -14.50
N THR A 292 -11.07 -11.25 -13.21
CA THR A 292 -12.20 -11.08 -12.29
C THR A 292 -12.51 -9.60 -12.07
N VAL A 293 -11.51 -8.75 -11.91
CA VAL A 293 -11.68 -7.27 -11.86
C VAL A 293 -12.43 -6.78 -13.10
N ALA A 294 -11.98 -7.16 -14.28
CA ALA A 294 -12.61 -6.78 -15.54
C ALA A 294 -14.04 -7.33 -15.69
N ALA A 295 -14.27 -8.57 -15.24
CA ALA A 295 -15.60 -9.18 -15.27
C ALA A 295 -16.61 -8.42 -14.38
N ILE A 296 -16.18 -8.02 -13.17
CA ILE A 296 -16.99 -7.22 -12.25
C ILE A 296 -17.23 -5.82 -12.82
N THR A 297 -16.18 -5.12 -13.26
CA THR A 297 -16.28 -3.78 -13.86
C THR A 297 -17.23 -3.75 -15.05
N ASN A 298 -17.06 -4.69 -16.01
CA ASN A 298 -17.93 -4.79 -17.18
C ASN A 298 -19.37 -5.17 -16.80
N GLY A 299 -19.52 -5.97 -15.74
CA GLY A 299 -20.84 -6.33 -15.19
C GLY A 299 -21.57 -5.11 -14.62
N LEU A 300 -20.89 -4.33 -13.77
CA LEU A 300 -21.43 -3.09 -13.20
C LEU A 300 -21.92 -2.15 -14.30
N GLN A 301 -21.11 -1.93 -15.34
CA GLN A 301 -21.43 -1.07 -16.48
C GLN A 301 -22.63 -1.60 -17.28
N ARG A 302 -22.63 -2.89 -17.63
CA ARG A 302 -23.67 -3.52 -18.45
C ARG A 302 -25.03 -3.50 -17.78
N HIS A 303 -25.10 -3.87 -16.49
CA HIS A 303 -26.34 -3.88 -15.74
C HIS A 303 -26.89 -2.48 -15.51
N ALA A 304 -26.04 -1.48 -15.23
CA ALA A 304 -26.47 -0.09 -15.11
C ALA A 304 -27.10 0.42 -16.42
N SER A 305 -26.46 0.15 -17.56
CA SER A 305 -26.97 0.52 -18.88
C SER A 305 -28.31 -0.15 -19.20
N ALA A 306 -28.41 -1.47 -19.04
CA ALA A 306 -29.61 -2.23 -19.36
C ALA A 306 -30.82 -1.83 -18.47
N ILE A 307 -30.58 -1.54 -17.19
CA ILE A 307 -31.63 -1.08 -16.27
C ILE A 307 -32.10 0.32 -16.68
N ALA A 308 -31.19 1.26 -16.88
CA ALA A 308 -31.54 2.61 -17.28
C ALA A 308 -32.36 2.61 -18.58
N GLU A 309 -31.95 1.84 -19.58
CA GLU A 309 -32.67 1.67 -20.84
C GLU A 309 -34.07 1.07 -20.62
N SER A 310 -34.20 -0.01 -19.81
CA SER A 310 -35.48 -0.69 -19.58
C SER A 310 -36.54 0.16 -18.87
N TYR A 311 -36.09 1.18 -18.09
CA TYR A 311 -36.96 2.14 -17.41
C TYR A 311 -37.14 3.46 -18.18
N GLY A 312 -36.40 3.68 -19.29
CA GLY A 312 -36.38 4.95 -20.01
C GLY A 312 -35.65 6.07 -19.25
N GLY A 313 -34.75 5.71 -18.32
CA GLY A 313 -33.93 6.62 -17.54
C GLY A 313 -32.50 6.76 -18.07
N LYS A 314 -31.65 7.39 -17.28
CA LYS A 314 -30.21 7.54 -17.55
C LYS A 314 -29.40 7.02 -16.38
N TYR A 315 -28.13 6.71 -16.62
CA TYR A 315 -27.20 6.36 -15.55
C TYR A 315 -25.85 7.09 -15.73
N LYS A 316 -25.12 7.17 -14.62
CA LYS A 316 -23.70 7.55 -14.59
C LYS A 316 -22.98 6.56 -13.71
N LEU A 317 -21.89 5.97 -14.20
CA LEU A 317 -21.03 5.08 -13.41
C LEU A 317 -19.63 5.72 -13.32
N GLU A 318 -19.16 5.86 -12.10
CA GLU A 318 -17.80 6.25 -11.78
C GLU A 318 -17.10 5.04 -11.15
N LEU A 319 -15.93 4.68 -11.67
CA LEU A 319 -15.13 3.54 -11.21
C LEU A 319 -13.72 4.02 -10.84
N ARG A 320 -13.25 3.57 -9.69
CA ARG A 320 -11.85 3.64 -9.30
C ARG A 320 -11.37 2.20 -9.18
N GLU A 321 -10.65 1.73 -10.19
CA GLU A 321 -10.03 0.41 -10.14
C GLU A 321 -8.79 0.43 -9.27
N GLY A 322 -8.72 -0.51 -8.31
CA GLY A 322 -7.53 -0.83 -7.56
C GLY A 322 -6.60 -1.73 -8.36
N ILE A 323 -5.45 -2.00 -7.79
CA ILE A 323 -4.44 -2.91 -8.32
C ILE A 323 -4.21 -4.08 -7.35
N THR A 324 -3.98 -5.27 -7.89
CA THR A 324 -3.56 -6.42 -7.08
C THR A 324 -2.07 -6.35 -6.82
N VAL A 325 -1.65 -6.58 -5.59
CA VAL A 325 -0.24 -6.73 -5.23
C VAL A 325 0.19 -8.17 -5.54
N VAL A 326 0.93 -8.33 -6.63
CA VAL A 326 1.39 -9.64 -7.13
C VAL A 326 2.88 -9.77 -6.91
N ASN A 327 3.27 -10.66 -6.00
CA ASN A 327 4.67 -10.94 -5.71
C ASN A 327 5.33 -11.73 -6.85
N ASN A 328 6.53 -11.33 -7.24
CA ASN A 328 7.39 -12.08 -8.15
C ASN A 328 8.06 -13.23 -7.40
N ALA A 329 8.07 -14.43 -7.98
CA ALA A 329 8.57 -15.63 -7.31
C ALA A 329 10.05 -15.53 -6.89
N GLU A 330 10.92 -14.93 -7.71
CA GLU A 330 12.33 -14.71 -7.37
C GLU A 330 12.46 -13.70 -6.23
N ALA A 331 11.73 -12.60 -6.29
CA ALA A 331 11.72 -11.58 -5.25
C ALA A 331 11.20 -12.14 -3.90
N VAL A 332 10.22 -13.05 -3.92
CA VAL A 332 9.77 -13.78 -2.72
C VAL A 332 10.93 -14.57 -2.10
N GLN A 333 11.72 -15.30 -2.91
CA GLN A 333 12.89 -16.02 -2.39
C GLN A 333 13.92 -15.08 -1.77
N GLN A 334 14.14 -13.89 -2.35
CA GLN A 334 15.04 -12.88 -1.79
C GLN A 334 14.54 -12.39 -0.42
N VAL A 335 13.24 -12.12 -0.28
CA VAL A 335 12.64 -11.74 1.01
C VAL A 335 12.76 -12.86 2.04
N LEU A 336 12.48 -14.10 1.65
CA LEU A 336 12.62 -15.26 2.53
C LEU A 336 14.06 -15.44 3.02
N HIS A 337 15.05 -15.35 2.14
CA HIS A 337 16.47 -15.42 2.53
C HIS A 337 16.86 -14.29 3.49
N ALA A 338 16.40 -13.05 3.24
CA ALA A 338 16.66 -11.93 4.12
C ALA A 338 16.03 -12.12 5.50
N ALA A 339 14.76 -12.55 5.54
CA ALA A 339 14.01 -12.76 6.77
C ALA A 339 14.58 -13.92 7.60
N LEU A 340 14.89 -15.07 6.96
CA LEU A 340 15.52 -16.20 7.63
C LEU A 340 16.85 -15.84 8.28
N ALA A 341 17.66 -15.03 7.61
CA ALA A 341 18.96 -14.60 8.14
C ALA A 341 18.83 -13.59 9.31
N VAL A 342 17.71 -12.89 9.44
CA VAL A 342 17.47 -11.89 10.50
C VAL A 342 16.67 -12.45 11.67
N LEU A 343 15.63 -13.26 11.37
CA LEU A 343 14.64 -13.69 12.36
C LEU A 343 14.82 -15.17 12.78
N GLY A 344 15.41 -15.99 11.92
CA GLY A 344 15.45 -17.44 12.08
C GLY A 344 14.26 -18.14 11.44
N GLU A 345 14.35 -19.47 11.32
CA GLU A 345 13.43 -20.28 10.54
C GLU A 345 12.00 -20.29 11.11
N ASP A 346 11.87 -20.42 12.42
CA ASP A 346 10.56 -20.50 13.09
C ASP A 346 9.75 -19.21 13.06
N GLN A 347 10.35 -18.09 12.63
CA GLN A 347 9.74 -16.77 12.64
C GLN A 347 9.30 -16.30 11.23
N VAL A 348 9.55 -17.10 10.19
CA VAL A 348 9.19 -16.77 8.81
C VAL A 348 8.02 -17.63 8.37
N ILE A 349 6.89 -16.98 8.07
CA ILE A 349 5.58 -17.62 7.85
C ILE A 349 5.18 -17.47 6.39
N LEU A 350 4.98 -18.58 5.70
CA LEU A 350 4.29 -18.58 4.40
C LEU A 350 2.78 -18.48 4.66
N LEU A 351 2.19 -17.35 4.26
CA LEU A 351 0.78 -17.11 4.42
C LEU A 351 -0.02 -17.98 3.44
N GLU A 352 -1.00 -18.71 3.94
CA GLU A 352 -1.86 -19.58 3.13
C GLU A 352 -2.89 -18.77 2.34
N GLN A 353 -3.38 -17.68 2.90
CA GLN A 353 -4.39 -16.83 2.30
C GLN A 353 -3.86 -15.42 2.05
N PRO A 354 -4.11 -14.84 0.87
CA PRO A 354 -3.79 -13.45 0.60
C PRO A 354 -4.76 -12.51 1.33
N SER A 355 -4.33 -11.27 1.60
CA SER A 355 -5.19 -10.26 2.21
C SER A 355 -6.22 -9.69 1.22
N LEU A 356 -7.47 -9.53 1.65
CA LEU A 356 -8.50 -8.80 0.90
C LEU A 356 -8.40 -7.27 1.05
N ALA A 357 -7.47 -6.75 1.85
CA ALA A 357 -7.15 -5.32 1.86
C ALA A 357 -6.56 -4.88 0.53
N GLY A 358 -6.52 -3.56 0.28
CA GLY A 358 -5.92 -2.98 -0.91
C GLY A 358 -4.60 -2.30 -0.57
N GLU A 359 -3.73 -2.20 -1.56
CA GLU A 359 -2.42 -1.54 -1.44
C GLU A 359 -1.98 -1.06 -2.83
N ASP A 360 -1.51 0.16 -2.93
CA ASP A 360 -1.15 0.75 -4.23
C ASP A 360 0.28 0.44 -4.69
N PHE A 361 1.10 -0.22 -3.86
CA PHE A 361 2.40 -0.77 -4.27
C PHE A 361 2.29 -1.77 -5.42
N GLY A 362 1.11 -2.34 -5.63
CA GLY A 362 0.81 -3.14 -6.81
C GLY A 362 1.13 -2.45 -8.13
N TRP A 363 1.04 -1.11 -8.20
CA TRP A 363 1.42 -0.34 -9.40
C TRP A 363 2.92 -0.40 -9.69
N TYR A 364 3.78 -0.47 -8.66
CA TYR A 364 5.21 -0.70 -8.82
C TYR A 364 5.48 -2.10 -9.34
N LEU A 365 4.85 -3.11 -8.73
CA LEU A 365 5.02 -4.52 -9.09
C LEU A 365 4.46 -4.89 -10.48
N GLU A 366 3.56 -4.08 -11.02
CA GLU A 366 3.11 -4.23 -12.41
C GLU A 366 4.21 -3.86 -13.43
N LYS A 367 5.19 -3.05 -13.02
CA LYS A 367 6.24 -2.50 -13.90
C LYS A 367 7.60 -3.16 -13.69
N VAL A 368 7.92 -3.52 -12.45
CA VAL A 368 9.21 -4.13 -12.10
C VAL A 368 8.98 -5.35 -11.20
N PRO A 369 9.82 -6.39 -11.28
CA PRO A 369 9.74 -7.50 -10.33
C PRO A 369 9.98 -7.01 -8.91
N GLY A 370 9.32 -7.65 -7.94
CA GLY A 370 9.47 -7.28 -6.54
C GLY A 370 8.55 -8.08 -5.64
N ALA A 371 8.53 -7.75 -4.36
CA ALA A 371 7.68 -8.40 -3.39
C ALA A 371 7.22 -7.45 -2.28
N PHE A 372 6.05 -7.75 -1.77
CA PHE A 372 5.43 -7.13 -0.62
C PHE A 372 5.26 -8.17 0.48
N ALA A 373 5.75 -7.88 1.68
CA ALA A 373 5.70 -8.78 2.81
C ALA A 373 5.17 -8.07 4.06
N PHE A 374 4.75 -8.86 5.04
CA PHE A 374 4.16 -8.36 6.27
C PHE A 374 5.12 -8.60 7.44
N ILE A 375 5.40 -7.54 8.21
CA ILE A 375 6.18 -7.62 9.44
C ILE A 375 5.25 -7.67 10.64
N GLY A 376 5.42 -8.68 11.52
CA GLY A 376 4.62 -8.83 12.72
C GLY A 376 4.87 -7.69 13.71
N CYS A 377 3.79 -7.07 14.18
CA CYS A 377 3.84 -5.96 15.13
C CYS A 377 2.93 -6.14 16.34
N GLY A 378 2.17 -7.24 16.40
CA GLY A 378 1.28 -7.55 17.53
C GLY A 378 2.05 -8.08 18.75
N ASN A 379 1.53 -7.78 19.96
CA ASN A 379 2.06 -8.32 21.21
C ASN A 379 0.93 -8.45 22.26
N LYS A 380 0.43 -9.67 22.45
CA LYS A 380 -0.68 -9.95 23.36
C LYS A 380 -0.33 -9.63 24.83
N GLU A 381 0.91 -9.85 25.24
CA GLU A 381 1.37 -9.59 26.61
C GLU A 381 1.37 -8.08 26.92
N LYS A 382 1.65 -7.24 25.92
CA LYS A 382 1.58 -5.77 26.02
C LYS A 382 0.20 -5.20 25.69
N GLY A 383 -0.80 -6.03 25.40
CA GLY A 383 -2.15 -5.60 24.98
C GLY A 383 -2.22 -5.00 23.58
N ILE A 384 -1.21 -5.22 22.73
CA ILE A 384 -1.16 -4.76 21.35
C ILE A 384 -1.83 -5.81 20.48
N VAL A 385 -3.16 -5.70 20.33
CA VAL A 385 -4.02 -6.71 19.71
C VAL A 385 -5.05 -6.13 18.72
N HIS A 386 -5.10 -4.80 18.58
CA HIS A 386 -6.07 -4.14 17.73
C HIS A 386 -5.62 -4.17 16.28
N ALA A 387 -6.57 -4.40 15.38
CA ALA A 387 -6.33 -4.41 13.94
C ALA A 387 -6.01 -2.99 13.41
N ILE A 388 -5.39 -2.95 12.23
CA ILE A 388 -5.24 -1.68 11.48
C ILE A 388 -6.60 -0.99 11.29
N HIS A 389 -6.60 0.33 11.12
CA HIS A 389 -7.78 1.20 10.98
C HIS A 389 -8.70 1.24 12.21
N GLN A 390 -8.27 0.74 13.37
CA GLN A 390 -8.99 0.89 14.63
C GLN A 390 -8.41 2.03 15.47
N PRO A 391 -9.25 2.78 16.22
CA PRO A 391 -8.78 3.87 17.10
C PRO A 391 -7.75 3.46 18.15
N GLN A 392 -7.70 2.19 18.53
CA GLN A 392 -6.78 1.62 19.51
C GLN A 392 -5.58 0.90 18.87
N PHE A 393 -5.42 0.98 17.54
CA PHE A 393 -4.27 0.38 16.86
C PHE A 393 -2.96 0.89 17.46
N ASN A 394 -2.03 -0.01 17.67
CA ASN A 394 -0.66 0.27 18.09
C ASN A 394 0.26 -0.87 17.65
N ILE A 395 1.55 -0.68 17.77
CA ILE A 395 2.58 -1.65 17.41
C ILE A 395 3.54 -1.92 18.57
N ASP A 396 4.12 -3.10 18.62
CA ASP A 396 5.33 -3.31 19.42
C ASP A 396 6.54 -2.76 18.68
N GLU A 397 7.11 -1.66 19.16
CA GLU A 397 8.19 -0.92 18.51
C GLU A 397 9.49 -1.73 18.33
N ALA A 398 9.62 -2.88 19.02
CA ALA A 398 10.74 -3.81 18.78
C ALA A 398 10.76 -4.33 17.32
N MET A 399 9.63 -4.30 16.61
CA MET A 399 9.55 -4.70 15.20
C MET A 399 10.35 -3.78 14.28
N LEU A 400 10.60 -2.52 14.65
CA LEU A 400 11.30 -1.54 13.82
C LEU A 400 12.71 -2.02 13.43
N VAL A 401 13.45 -2.56 14.39
CA VAL A 401 14.79 -3.14 14.15
C VAL A 401 14.72 -4.33 13.20
N HIS A 402 13.73 -5.20 13.37
CA HIS A 402 13.56 -6.37 12.52
C HIS A 402 13.28 -5.98 11.08
N GLY A 403 12.34 -5.05 10.85
CA GLY A 403 12.01 -4.55 9.53
C GLY A 403 13.19 -3.83 8.85
N ALA A 404 13.88 -2.94 9.57
CA ALA A 404 15.07 -2.25 9.05
C ALA A 404 16.20 -3.24 8.68
N ARG A 405 16.46 -4.25 9.52
CA ARG A 405 17.44 -5.32 9.21
C ARG A 405 17.09 -6.10 7.95
N ILE A 406 15.81 -6.43 7.76
CA ILE A 406 15.35 -7.14 6.55
C ILE A 406 15.56 -6.26 5.31
N LEU A 407 15.22 -4.96 5.36
CA LEU A 407 15.43 -4.03 4.25
C LEU A 407 16.92 -3.86 3.92
N VAL A 408 17.79 -3.74 4.93
CA VAL A 408 19.25 -3.69 4.74
C VAL A 408 19.76 -5.00 4.14
N ARG A 409 19.26 -6.14 4.62
CA ARG A 409 19.66 -7.46 4.11
C ARG A 409 19.28 -7.66 2.65
N LEU A 410 18.08 -7.20 2.25
CA LEU A 410 17.66 -7.19 0.85
C LEU A 410 18.62 -6.37 -0.02
N ALA A 411 18.99 -5.16 0.42
CA ALA A 411 19.94 -4.33 -0.31
C ALA A 411 21.30 -5.00 -0.50
N ILE A 412 21.83 -5.67 0.53
CA ILE A 412 23.11 -6.37 0.47
C ILE A 412 23.05 -7.58 -0.48
N GLN A 413 21.96 -8.35 -0.47
CA GLN A 413 21.80 -9.53 -1.33
C GLN A 413 21.80 -9.16 -2.82
N HIS A 414 21.16 -8.06 -3.20
CA HIS A 414 21.13 -7.57 -4.57
C HIS A 414 22.47 -7.02 -5.05
N ASN A 415 23.33 -6.60 -4.14
CA ASN A 415 24.67 -6.09 -4.46
C ASN A 415 25.63 -7.15 -4.98
N GLY A 416 25.39 -8.45 -4.68
CA GLY A 416 26.24 -9.56 -5.13
C GLY A 416 25.85 -10.17 -6.49
N SER A 417 24.67 -9.87 -7.01
CA SER A 417 24.18 -10.40 -8.29
C SER A 417 24.43 -9.39 -9.41
N ALA A 418 25.58 -9.50 -10.08
CA ALA A 418 25.76 -8.80 -11.35
C ALA A 418 24.60 -9.18 -12.28
N SER A 419 23.80 -8.22 -12.70
CA SER A 419 22.70 -8.43 -13.63
C SER A 419 23.22 -9.09 -14.90
N GLY A 420 22.91 -10.36 -15.09
CA GLY A 420 23.14 -11.10 -16.33
C GLY A 420 22.24 -10.62 -17.47
N LYS A 421 22.12 -9.32 -17.67
CA LYS A 421 21.57 -8.78 -18.91
C LYS A 421 22.66 -8.87 -19.98
N GLN A 422 22.81 -10.05 -20.60
CA GLN A 422 23.34 -10.11 -21.96
C GLN A 422 22.37 -9.30 -22.85
N LYS A 423 22.93 -8.30 -23.52
CA LYS A 423 22.26 -7.49 -24.56
C LYS A 423 21.81 -8.35 -25.73
#